data_bc416b95147b95b2e14ba53a2857724b
#
_entry.id   bc416b95147b95b2e14ba53a2857724b
#
_cell.length_a   1.000
_cell.length_b   1.000
_cell.length_c   1.000
_cell.angle_alpha   90.00
_cell.angle_beta   90.00
_cell.angle_gamma   90.00
#
_symmetry.space_group_name_H-M   'P 1'
#
loop_
_entity.id
_entity.type
_entity.pdbx_description
1 polymer ?
#
loop_
_entity_poly.entity_id
_entity_poly.type
_entity_poly.pdbx_seq_one_letter_code
_entity_poly.pdbx_strand_id
1 'polypeptide(L)'
;MRKTMIIPTYWCRKTGDPWQEGDAVYDHPTPVDQEGTLERTLVSMKQFHEKDFKLVILICPTTPEVEAAAYEQVLRIVVRAQLNAETYLFTAGDLREITEILRKAGLNDRGVRLLSMFGYSNVRNICLLAASTLTADAALLIDDDEVFELPDFVPRSLEFLGRRVYGDIVHGVAGYYLNSKGQYYDDVSPEPWMTYWDRFGCKARAFDQIIGSGPRLKRTTFAFGGAMILHRELFECVPFDPLVTRGEDVDYLINSRIFGFSFFLDNTLSIKHLPQPKSHPQWKRLREDIYRFVYQRAKMQSQHKTGNLVHVSPEDFDPYPGEFLKPDLDEKIYRSSMMLSSQYLANNDPDAAMEAMRNIYIAKHNAPPSFDAFRAYLDTQTQWERLIHLVRQERYAVRAVLERHNISAPEIHLDKEHRRRLTREELLAVLAKLPIFSVFTEQEHAVFFDYCHVKTYYEHETVFTSGDYNEEVCLVLKGKLRLVANREANSRSAPLEIAYLTPGSFLGENCLSHSVFRLSGTAAEFTELLCISRGRLRALLEEHPAIGVKLLQCFLASLSEKIMRSNELRREAAAYDHNAVNGILVE
;
A
#
# COMPACT_ATOMS: atom_id res chain seq x y z
N MET A 1 -7.40 3.91 12.60
CA MET A 1 -6.57 3.20 11.61
C MET A 1 -6.82 3.82 10.25
N ARG A 2 -5.79 4.38 9.61
CA ARG A 2 -5.87 4.96 8.26
C ARG A 2 -5.98 3.82 7.26
N LYS A 3 -6.98 3.87 6.40
CA LYS A 3 -7.35 2.79 5.49
C LYS A 3 -7.15 3.26 4.05
N THR A 4 -6.49 2.47 3.24
CA THR A 4 -6.41 2.69 1.80
C THR A 4 -6.89 1.44 1.08
N MET A 5 -7.91 1.56 0.29
CA MET A 5 -8.38 0.52 -0.63
C MET A 5 -7.74 0.76 -1.99
N ILE A 6 -7.18 -0.28 -2.59
CA ILE A 6 -6.46 -0.17 -3.84
C ILE A 6 -7.03 -1.17 -4.83
N ILE A 7 -7.45 -0.66 -5.98
CA ILE A 7 -8.06 -1.44 -7.07
C ILE A 7 -7.19 -1.29 -8.31
N PRO A 8 -6.36 -2.29 -8.67
CA PRO A 8 -5.73 -2.33 -9.98
C PRO A 8 -6.76 -2.65 -11.06
N THR A 9 -6.68 -1.96 -12.20
CA THR A 9 -7.55 -2.18 -13.35
C THR A 9 -6.69 -2.26 -14.62
N TYR A 10 -6.96 -3.28 -15.44
CA TYR A 10 -6.10 -3.66 -16.55
C TYR A 10 -6.74 -3.30 -17.88
N TRP A 11 -6.00 -2.57 -18.74
CA TRP A 11 -6.53 -2.01 -19.98
C TRP A 11 -5.66 -2.39 -21.17
N CYS A 12 -6.31 -2.88 -22.23
CA CYS A 12 -5.64 -3.25 -23.48
C CYS A 12 -6.17 -2.42 -24.66
N ARG A 13 -5.63 -2.68 -25.86
CA ARG A 13 -6.04 -2.05 -27.10
C ARG A 13 -7.52 -2.26 -27.37
N LYS A 14 -8.02 -1.50 -28.37
CA LYS A 14 -9.41 -1.61 -28.81
C LYS A 14 -9.74 -3.02 -29.32
N THR A 15 -11.00 -3.37 -29.20
CA THR A 15 -11.55 -4.61 -29.74
C THR A 15 -11.25 -4.71 -31.23
N GLY A 16 -10.61 -5.81 -31.65
CA GLY A 16 -10.26 -6.09 -33.05
C GLY A 16 -8.88 -5.59 -33.49
N ASP A 17 -8.15 -4.86 -32.64
CA ASP A 17 -6.75 -4.53 -32.91
C ASP A 17 -5.86 -5.80 -32.93
N PRO A 18 -4.76 -5.82 -33.72
CA PRO A 18 -3.83 -6.94 -33.73
C PRO A 18 -3.28 -7.20 -32.33
N TRP A 19 -3.37 -8.46 -31.91
CA TRP A 19 -2.87 -8.91 -30.63
C TRP A 19 -1.35 -8.74 -30.51
N GLN A 20 -0.85 -8.32 -29.35
CA GLN A 20 0.58 -8.23 -29.03
C GLN A 20 0.89 -8.99 -27.74
N GLU A 21 2.17 -9.32 -27.53
CA GLU A 21 2.63 -10.11 -26.39
C GLU A 21 2.24 -9.50 -25.04
N GLY A 22 2.23 -8.16 -24.92
CA GLY A 22 1.81 -7.44 -23.72
C GLY A 22 0.34 -7.68 -23.31
N ASP A 23 -0.53 -7.95 -24.29
CA ASP A 23 -1.96 -8.20 -24.04
C ASP A 23 -2.22 -9.57 -23.38
N ALA A 24 -1.23 -10.48 -23.39
CA ALA A 24 -1.32 -11.82 -22.81
C ALA A 24 -0.92 -11.92 -21.34
N VAL A 25 -0.43 -10.85 -20.77
CA VAL A 25 0.12 -10.84 -19.40
C VAL A 25 -0.99 -10.99 -18.36
N TYR A 26 -2.15 -10.45 -18.66
CA TYR A 26 -3.31 -10.51 -17.79
C TYR A 26 -4.40 -11.42 -18.35
N ASP A 27 -5.19 -12.04 -17.46
CA ASP A 27 -6.25 -12.97 -17.85
C ASP A 27 -7.38 -12.30 -18.65
N HIS A 28 -7.70 -11.05 -18.29
CA HIS A 28 -8.89 -10.32 -18.76
C HIS A 28 -8.64 -8.81 -18.80
N PRO A 29 -7.66 -8.30 -19.55
CA PRO A 29 -7.52 -6.86 -19.70
C PRO A 29 -8.73 -6.33 -20.48
N THR A 30 -9.29 -5.21 -19.99
CA THR A 30 -10.44 -4.56 -20.62
C THR A 30 -9.99 -3.77 -21.85
N PRO A 31 -10.57 -3.97 -23.03
CA PRO A 31 -10.35 -3.10 -24.19
C PRO A 31 -10.79 -1.66 -23.89
N VAL A 32 -10.00 -0.66 -24.31
CA VAL A 32 -10.28 0.76 -24.03
C VAL A 32 -11.57 1.30 -24.68
N ASP A 33 -12.18 0.57 -25.60
CA ASP A 33 -13.47 0.84 -26.20
C ASP A 33 -14.65 0.11 -25.52
N GLN A 34 -14.39 -0.61 -24.42
CA GLN A 34 -15.40 -1.30 -23.60
C GLN A 34 -15.49 -0.70 -22.20
N GLU A 35 -16.62 -0.90 -21.53
CA GLU A 35 -16.83 -0.39 -20.16
C GLU A 35 -16.14 -1.22 -19.08
N GLY A 36 -15.90 -2.51 -19.33
CA GLY A 36 -15.24 -3.43 -18.38
C GLY A 36 -16.05 -3.69 -17.11
N THR A 37 -15.35 -4.01 -16.05
CA THR A 37 -15.91 -4.46 -14.76
C THR A 37 -15.82 -3.39 -13.66
N LEU A 38 -14.90 -2.43 -13.79
CA LEU A 38 -14.58 -1.44 -12.77
C LEU A 38 -15.80 -0.64 -12.29
N GLU A 39 -16.66 -0.17 -13.21
CA GLU A 39 -17.83 0.63 -12.83
C GLU A 39 -18.76 -0.14 -11.88
N ARG A 40 -19.00 -1.40 -12.16
CA ARG A 40 -19.83 -2.27 -11.31
C ARG A 40 -19.22 -2.42 -9.90
N THR A 41 -17.92 -2.60 -9.81
CA THR A 41 -17.19 -2.65 -8.53
C THR A 41 -17.38 -1.36 -7.75
N LEU A 42 -17.13 -0.20 -8.38
CA LEU A 42 -17.28 1.10 -7.73
C LEU A 42 -18.71 1.40 -7.31
N VAL A 43 -19.71 1.09 -8.16
CA VAL A 43 -21.13 1.29 -7.84
C VAL A 43 -21.52 0.45 -6.62
N SER A 44 -21.02 -0.78 -6.49
CA SER A 44 -21.30 -1.64 -5.34
C SER A 44 -20.77 -1.08 -4.01
N MET A 45 -19.75 -0.21 -4.03
CA MET A 45 -19.21 0.44 -2.83
C MET A 45 -20.13 1.54 -2.26
N LYS A 46 -21.13 2.00 -3.02
CA LYS A 46 -22.09 3.01 -2.54
C LYS A 46 -22.85 2.58 -1.30
N GLN A 47 -23.05 1.29 -1.11
CA GLN A 47 -23.74 0.73 0.04
C GLN A 47 -22.92 0.72 1.34
N PHE A 48 -21.61 0.98 1.29
CA PHE A 48 -20.80 0.97 2.50
C PHE A 48 -21.28 1.98 3.54
N HIS A 49 -21.41 1.55 4.79
CA HIS A 49 -21.70 2.43 5.91
C HIS A 49 -20.49 3.29 6.27
N GLU A 50 -19.30 2.71 6.21
CA GLU A 50 -18.04 3.40 6.45
C GLU A 50 -17.53 4.06 5.16
N LYS A 51 -17.34 5.37 5.16
CA LYS A 51 -16.84 6.16 4.02
C LYS A 51 -15.45 6.75 4.27
N ASP A 52 -14.94 6.65 5.50
CA ASP A 52 -13.62 7.17 5.88
C ASP A 52 -12.52 6.20 5.46
N PHE A 53 -12.26 6.13 4.16
CA PHE A 53 -11.10 5.44 3.57
C PHE A 53 -10.66 6.17 2.29
N LYS A 54 -9.38 5.99 1.93
CA LYS A 54 -8.85 6.46 0.65
C LYS A 54 -8.99 5.36 -0.39
N LEU A 55 -9.40 5.72 -1.60
CA LEU A 55 -9.47 4.81 -2.73
C LEU A 55 -8.39 5.16 -3.73
N VAL A 56 -7.56 4.19 -4.10
CA VAL A 56 -6.58 4.31 -5.19
C VAL A 56 -7.01 3.38 -6.32
N ILE A 57 -7.20 3.93 -7.51
CA ILE A 57 -7.40 3.15 -8.73
C ILE A 57 -6.10 3.15 -9.50
N LEU A 58 -5.45 1.99 -9.55
CA LEU A 58 -4.19 1.79 -10.24
C LEU A 58 -4.46 1.42 -11.69
N ILE A 59 -4.14 2.30 -12.63
CA ILE A 59 -4.41 2.12 -14.05
C ILE A 59 -3.23 1.39 -14.70
N CYS A 60 -3.44 0.14 -15.09
CA CYS A 60 -2.42 -0.77 -15.62
C CYS A 60 -2.64 -0.98 -17.14
N PRO A 61 -2.03 -0.16 -18.00
CA PRO A 61 -2.09 -0.39 -19.44
C PRO A 61 -1.19 -1.56 -19.85
N THR A 62 -1.64 -2.39 -20.80
CA THR A 62 -0.83 -3.49 -21.33
C THR A 62 0.34 -3.01 -22.18
N THR A 63 0.23 -1.83 -22.78
CA THR A 63 1.26 -1.18 -23.59
C THR A 63 1.23 0.33 -23.41
N PRO A 64 2.34 1.07 -23.69
CA PRO A 64 2.40 2.53 -23.54
C PRO A 64 1.37 3.28 -24.39
N GLU A 65 1.00 2.76 -25.55
CA GLU A 65 0.05 3.40 -26.46
C GLU A 65 -1.37 3.47 -25.88
N VAL A 66 -1.66 2.60 -24.91
CA VAL A 66 -2.98 2.51 -24.26
C VAL A 66 -3.11 3.49 -23.08
N GLU A 67 -2.00 4.02 -22.55
CA GLU A 67 -1.98 4.80 -21.29
C GLU A 67 -3.01 5.95 -21.28
N ALA A 68 -3.01 6.80 -22.30
CA ALA A 68 -3.90 7.96 -22.36
C ALA A 68 -5.38 7.57 -22.46
N ALA A 69 -5.69 6.60 -23.32
CA ALA A 69 -7.06 6.12 -23.50
C ALA A 69 -7.60 5.42 -22.24
N ALA A 70 -6.75 4.62 -21.58
CA ALA A 70 -7.08 3.96 -20.30
C ALA A 70 -7.37 4.99 -19.20
N TYR A 71 -6.53 6.04 -19.09
CA TYR A 71 -6.76 7.11 -18.12
C TYR A 71 -8.11 7.82 -18.34
N GLU A 72 -8.41 8.23 -19.58
CA GLU A 72 -9.68 8.88 -19.90
C GLU A 72 -10.89 7.99 -19.62
N GLN A 73 -10.77 6.70 -19.91
CA GLN A 73 -11.85 5.73 -19.66
C GLN A 73 -12.08 5.55 -18.16
N VAL A 74 -11.02 5.33 -17.38
CA VAL A 74 -11.12 5.18 -15.92
C VAL A 74 -11.65 6.48 -15.29
N LEU A 75 -11.18 7.64 -15.72
CA LEU A 75 -11.69 8.92 -15.24
C LEU A 75 -13.20 9.06 -15.46
N ARG A 76 -13.69 8.72 -16.67
CA ARG A 76 -15.14 8.74 -16.96
C ARG A 76 -15.93 7.79 -16.06
N ILE A 77 -15.41 6.58 -15.82
CA ILE A 77 -16.04 5.58 -14.93
C ILE A 77 -16.12 6.12 -13.50
N VAL A 78 -15.03 6.67 -12.96
CA VAL A 78 -14.99 7.20 -11.59
C VAL A 78 -15.95 8.38 -11.42
N VAL A 79 -15.97 9.30 -12.38
CA VAL A 79 -16.89 10.45 -12.35
C VAL A 79 -18.36 9.98 -12.40
N ARG A 80 -18.69 8.97 -13.23
CA ARG A 80 -20.06 8.38 -13.26
C ARG A 80 -20.41 7.65 -11.97
N ALA A 81 -19.44 6.96 -11.38
CA ALA A 81 -19.65 6.20 -10.14
C ALA A 81 -20.03 7.12 -8.97
N GLN A 82 -19.59 8.38 -8.94
CA GLN A 82 -19.92 9.35 -7.89
C GLN A 82 -19.75 8.78 -6.47
N LEU A 83 -18.58 8.25 -6.17
CA LEU A 83 -18.27 7.75 -4.83
C LEU A 83 -18.02 8.92 -3.87
N ASN A 84 -18.56 8.79 -2.66
CA ASN A 84 -18.23 9.70 -1.56
C ASN A 84 -17.02 9.18 -0.79
N ALA A 85 -15.87 9.06 -1.47
CA ALA A 85 -14.59 8.64 -0.91
C ALA A 85 -13.47 9.42 -1.60
N GLU A 86 -12.41 9.74 -0.87
CA GLU A 86 -11.22 10.39 -1.42
C GLU A 86 -10.54 9.46 -2.42
N THR A 87 -10.64 9.76 -3.71
CA THR A 87 -10.25 8.86 -4.81
C THR A 87 -9.05 9.41 -5.57
N TYR A 88 -8.05 8.57 -5.75
CA TYR A 88 -6.81 8.85 -6.48
C TYR A 88 -6.72 7.96 -7.71
N LEU A 89 -6.34 8.51 -8.86
CA LEU A 89 -5.94 7.74 -10.03
C LEU A 89 -4.42 7.65 -10.06
N PHE A 90 -3.89 6.44 -10.10
CA PHE A 90 -2.46 6.23 -10.17
C PHE A 90 -2.08 5.66 -11.54
N THR A 91 -1.27 6.39 -12.30
CA THR A 91 -0.91 6.10 -13.69
C THR A 91 0.51 5.56 -13.83
N ALA A 92 0.83 5.00 -15.00
CA ALA A 92 2.20 4.63 -15.35
C ALA A 92 3.13 5.86 -15.41
N GLY A 93 2.59 7.04 -15.78
CA GLY A 93 3.30 8.31 -15.73
C GLY A 93 3.73 8.71 -14.33
N ASP A 94 2.82 8.57 -13.36
CA ASP A 94 3.11 8.84 -11.94
C ASP A 94 4.18 7.89 -11.41
N LEU A 95 4.11 6.60 -11.78
CA LEU A 95 5.13 5.63 -11.38
C LEU A 95 6.51 5.98 -11.95
N ARG A 96 6.59 6.44 -13.20
CA ARG A 96 7.86 6.91 -13.79
C ARG A 96 8.44 8.09 -13.00
N GLU A 97 7.62 9.07 -12.65
CA GLU A 97 8.07 10.23 -11.87
C GLU A 97 8.50 9.84 -10.45
N ILE A 98 7.73 9.01 -9.76
CA ILE A 98 8.11 8.46 -8.44
C ILE A 98 9.44 7.72 -8.55
N THR A 99 9.65 6.92 -9.59
CA THR A 99 10.90 6.22 -9.84
C THR A 99 12.08 7.19 -9.96
N GLU A 100 11.93 8.31 -10.66
CA GLU A 100 12.97 9.32 -10.79
C GLU A 100 13.27 10.04 -9.46
N ILE A 101 12.24 10.33 -8.66
CA ILE A 101 12.41 10.88 -7.31
C ILE A 101 13.25 9.92 -6.46
N LEU A 102 12.87 8.64 -6.44
CA LEU A 102 13.53 7.62 -5.64
C LEU A 102 14.96 7.31 -6.15
N ARG A 103 15.21 7.36 -7.46
CA ARG A 103 16.57 7.26 -8.03
C ARG A 103 17.47 8.38 -7.54
N LYS A 104 16.98 9.62 -7.54
CA LYS A 104 17.71 10.77 -7.00
C LYS A 104 18.00 10.63 -5.50
N ALA A 105 17.10 9.98 -4.77
CA ALA A 105 17.27 9.65 -3.36
C ALA A 105 18.21 8.43 -3.11
N GLY A 106 18.69 7.76 -4.16
CA GLY A 106 19.65 6.65 -4.06
C GLY A 106 19.08 5.25 -4.23
N LEU A 107 17.89 5.12 -4.84
CA LEU A 107 17.36 3.81 -5.24
C LEU A 107 18.20 3.24 -6.38
N ASN A 108 18.74 2.04 -6.20
CA ASN A 108 19.56 1.35 -7.19
C ASN A 108 18.68 0.64 -8.26
N ASP A 109 19.31 0.15 -9.34
CA ASP A 109 18.59 -0.54 -10.43
C ASP A 109 17.86 -1.82 -10.00
N ARG A 110 18.30 -2.50 -8.93
CA ARG A 110 17.58 -3.66 -8.39
C ARG A 110 16.27 -3.24 -7.74
N GLY A 111 16.28 -2.14 -6.97
CA GLY A 111 15.06 -1.56 -6.40
C GLY A 111 14.11 -1.01 -7.47
N VAL A 112 14.65 -0.38 -8.53
CA VAL A 112 13.86 0.12 -9.65
C VAL A 112 13.08 -1.00 -10.37
N ARG A 113 13.64 -2.21 -10.45
CA ARG A 113 12.93 -3.36 -11.05
C ARG A 113 11.66 -3.76 -10.31
N LEU A 114 11.49 -3.37 -9.05
CA LEU A 114 10.24 -3.59 -8.30
C LEU A 114 9.15 -2.57 -8.64
N LEU A 115 9.51 -1.48 -9.36
CA LEU A 115 8.61 -0.42 -9.78
C LEU A 115 8.14 -0.65 -11.22
N SER A 116 7.24 -1.62 -11.40
CA SER A 116 6.69 -1.98 -12.70
C SER A 116 5.18 -2.23 -12.58
N MET A 117 4.42 -1.72 -13.55
CA MET A 117 2.99 -2.04 -13.71
C MET A 117 2.76 -3.24 -14.64
N PHE A 118 3.78 -4.07 -14.87
CA PHE A 118 3.70 -5.23 -15.74
C PHE A 118 3.83 -6.53 -14.95
N GLY A 119 2.80 -7.37 -15.01
CA GLY A 119 2.67 -8.63 -14.26
C GLY A 119 2.03 -8.45 -12.88
N TYR A 120 1.22 -9.43 -12.48
CA TYR A 120 0.39 -9.38 -11.27
C TYR A 120 1.19 -9.05 -10.01
N SER A 121 2.28 -9.77 -9.73
CA SER A 121 3.11 -9.52 -8.53
C SER A 121 3.67 -8.10 -8.48
N ASN A 122 4.13 -7.57 -9.61
CA ASN A 122 4.62 -6.19 -9.69
C ASN A 122 3.50 -5.19 -9.43
N VAL A 123 2.33 -5.37 -10.04
CA VAL A 123 1.15 -4.51 -9.82
C VAL A 123 0.74 -4.54 -8.35
N ARG A 124 0.74 -5.70 -7.70
CA ARG A 124 0.50 -5.80 -6.25
C ARG A 124 1.53 -5.03 -5.44
N ASN A 125 2.82 -5.08 -5.81
CA ASN A 125 3.85 -4.27 -5.16
C ASN A 125 3.58 -2.76 -5.32
N ILE A 126 3.09 -2.30 -6.48
CA ILE A 126 2.67 -0.90 -6.65
C ILE A 126 1.45 -0.56 -5.79
N CYS A 127 0.52 -1.51 -5.58
CA CYS A 127 -0.57 -1.32 -4.61
C CYS A 127 -0.03 -1.08 -3.18
N LEU A 128 0.97 -1.87 -2.74
CA LEU A 128 1.62 -1.69 -1.44
C LEU A 128 2.39 -0.36 -1.36
N LEU A 129 3.06 0.03 -2.45
CA LEU A 129 3.73 1.32 -2.57
C LEU A 129 2.75 2.49 -2.41
N ALA A 130 1.59 2.43 -3.07
CA ALA A 130 0.54 3.45 -2.97
C ALA A 130 0.01 3.55 -1.53
N ALA A 131 -0.24 2.41 -0.86
CA ALA A 131 -0.64 2.37 0.54
C ALA A 131 0.40 3.01 1.46
N SER A 132 1.70 2.71 1.27
CA SER A 132 2.80 3.30 2.04
C SER A 132 2.93 4.80 1.78
N THR A 133 2.81 5.25 0.52
CA THR A 133 2.83 6.67 0.13
C THR A 133 1.71 7.47 0.81
N LEU A 134 0.51 6.90 0.90
CA LEU A 134 -0.63 7.49 1.59
C LEU A 134 -0.62 7.24 3.10
N THR A 135 0.47 6.70 3.63
CA THR A 135 0.68 6.43 5.06
C THR A 135 -0.43 5.58 5.69
N ALA A 136 -0.95 4.61 4.93
CA ALA A 136 -1.99 3.70 5.40
C ALA A 136 -1.50 2.84 6.58
N ASP A 137 -2.36 2.58 7.55
CA ASP A 137 -2.15 1.57 8.60
C ASP A 137 -2.66 0.21 8.13
N ALA A 138 -3.62 0.22 7.20
CA ALA A 138 -4.18 -0.95 6.54
C ALA A 138 -4.32 -0.72 5.03
N ALA A 139 -3.86 -1.68 4.22
CA ALA A 139 -4.07 -1.76 2.79
C ALA A 139 -5.14 -2.82 2.48
N LEU A 140 -6.19 -2.44 1.76
CA LEU A 140 -7.24 -3.32 1.29
C LEU A 140 -7.06 -3.52 -0.21
N LEU A 141 -6.62 -4.70 -0.63
CA LEU A 141 -6.42 -5.06 -2.04
C LEU A 141 -7.72 -5.68 -2.58
N ILE A 142 -8.29 -5.07 -3.60
CA ILE A 142 -9.57 -5.44 -4.22
C ILE A 142 -9.34 -5.51 -5.74
N ASP A 143 -9.92 -6.47 -6.43
CA ASP A 143 -9.87 -6.55 -7.89
C ASP A 143 -11.04 -5.78 -8.54
N ASP A 144 -10.88 -5.37 -9.80
CA ASP A 144 -11.87 -4.53 -10.50
C ASP A 144 -13.09 -5.29 -11.04
N ASP A 145 -13.14 -6.61 -10.83
CA ASP A 145 -14.26 -7.49 -11.21
C ASP A 145 -15.06 -8.02 -10.00
N GLU A 146 -14.88 -7.39 -8.85
CA GLU A 146 -15.51 -7.75 -7.59
C GLU A 146 -16.73 -6.87 -7.29
N VAL A 147 -17.72 -7.45 -6.61
CA VAL A 147 -18.95 -6.76 -6.21
C VAL A 147 -19.18 -6.96 -4.71
N PHE A 148 -19.27 -5.86 -4.00
CA PHE A 148 -19.58 -5.89 -2.57
C PHE A 148 -21.07 -6.11 -2.35
N GLU A 149 -21.40 -6.99 -1.42
CA GLU A 149 -22.76 -7.24 -0.95
C GLU A 149 -22.91 -6.93 0.56
N LEU A 150 -21.81 -6.70 1.26
CA LEU A 150 -21.77 -6.41 2.69
C LEU A 150 -21.58 -4.90 2.93
N PRO A 151 -22.60 -4.19 3.47
CA PRO A 151 -22.48 -2.76 3.76
C PRO A 151 -21.42 -2.42 4.83
N ASP A 152 -21.11 -3.37 5.70
CA ASP A 152 -20.11 -3.27 6.77
C ASP A 152 -18.76 -3.95 6.42
N PHE A 153 -18.48 -4.15 5.12
CA PHE A 153 -17.26 -4.81 4.64
C PHE A 153 -16.00 -4.15 5.22
N VAL A 154 -15.89 -2.82 5.13
CA VAL A 154 -14.71 -2.09 5.58
C VAL A 154 -14.47 -2.25 7.09
N PRO A 155 -15.39 -1.91 8.01
CA PRO A 155 -15.16 -2.11 9.43
C PRO A 155 -14.93 -3.57 9.81
N ARG A 156 -15.62 -4.52 9.17
CA ARG A 156 -15.48 -5.96 9.40
C ARG A 156 -14.10 -6.46 9.00
N SER A 157 -13.58 -6.02 7.87
CA SER A 157 -12.26 -6.42 7.37
C SER A 157 -11.10 -5.96 8.28
N LEU A 158 -11.32 -4.92 9.08
CA LEU A 158 -10.33 -4.34 9.99
C LEU A 158 -10.49 -4.81 11.44
N GLU A 159 -11.57 -5.52 11.76
CA GLU A 159 -11.96 -5.84 13.14
C GLU A 159 -10.84 -6.53 13.93
N PHE A 160 -10.11 -7.45 13.29
CA PHE A 160 -9.06 -8.23 13.93
C PHE A 160 -7.65 -7.73 13.58
N LEU A 161 -7.50 -6.89 12.58
CA LEU A 161 -6.20 -6.46 12.07
C LEU A 161 -5.37 -5.73 13.14
N GLY A 162 -4.11 -6.15 13.34
CA GLY A 162 -3.22 -5.64 14.36
C GLY A 162 -3.53 -6.11 15.78
N ARG A 163 -4.59 -6.90 15.98
CA ARG A 163 -4.95 -7.45 17.31
C ARG A 163 -4.33 -8.81 17.54
N ARG A 164 -4.17 -9.18 18.80
CA ARG A 164 -3.70 -10.52 19.19
C ARG A 164 -4.88 -11.49 19.26
N VAL A 165 -4.86 -12.53 18.42
CA VAL A 165 -5.87 -13.58 18.38
C VAL A 165 -5.16 -14.94 18.41
N TYR A 166 -5.62 -15.86 19.27
CA TYR A 166 -4.98 -17.17 19.48
C TYR A 166 -3.47 -17.12 19.79
N GLY A 167 -3.01 -16.05 20.43
CA GLY A 167 -1.59 -15.85 20.76
C GLY A 167 -0.77 -15.10 19.72
N ASP A 168 -1.27 -14.94 18.50
CA ASP A 168 -0.58 -14.26 17.40
C ASP A 168 -1.18 -12.87 17.11
N ILE A 169 -0.34 -11.97 16.58
CA ILE A 169 -0.82 -10.71 16.01
C ILE A 169 -1.36 -11.00 14.61
N VAL A 170 -2.57 -10.52 14.30
CA VAL A 170 -3.18 -10.64 12.98
C VAL A 170 -2.59 -9.59 12.05
N HIS A 171 -1.65 -9.98 11.19
CA HIS A 171 -0.99 -9.06 10.25
C HIS A 171 -1.68 -9.04 8.87
N GLY A 172 -2.37 -10.11 8.52
CA GLY A 172 -3.17 -10.19 7.31
C GLY A 172 -4.51 -10.86 7.57
N VAL A 173 -5.56 -10.32 6.93
CA VAL A 173 -6.90 -10.91 6.91
C VAL A 173 -7.27 -11.15 5.45
N ALA A 174 -7.69 -12.37 5.12
CA ALA A 174 -8.32 -12.68 3.84
C ALA A 174 -9.84 -12.74 3.99
N GLY A 175 -10.55 -12.15 3.04
CA GLY A 175 -11.92 -12.53 2.73
C GLY A 175 -11.94 -13.72 1.76
N TYR A 176 -13.11 -14.03 1.22
CA TYR A 176 -13.27 -15.09 0.23
C TYR A 176 -14.26 -14.72 -0.87
N TYR A 177 -14.12 -15.39 -2.01
CA TYR A 177 -14.93 -15.14 -3.19
C TYR A 177 -16.22 -15.96 -3.16
N LEU A 178 -17.31 -15.31 -3.56
CA LEU A 178 -18.55 -15.97 -3.95
C LEU A 178 -18.70 -15.87 -5.48
N ASN A 179 -19.06 -16.97 -6.12
CA ASN A 179 -19.39 -16.98 -7.55
C ASN A 179 -20.77 -16.35 -7.79
N SER A 180 -21.22 -16.28 -9.05
CA SER A 180 -22.54 -15.74 -9.42
C SER A 180 -23.73 -16.45 -8.75
N LYS A 181 -23.54 -17.71 -8.30
CA LYS A 181 -24.56 -18.51 -7.59
C LYS A 181 -24.50 -18.33 -6.06
N GLY A 182 -23.59 -17.48 -5.54
CA GLY A 182 -23.38 -17.29 -4.10
C GLY A 182 -22.62 -18.43 -3.41
N GLN A 183 -21.83 -19.19 -4.15
CA GLN A 183 -21.05 -20.33 -3.64
C GLN A 183 -19.56 -19.96 -3.58
N TYR A 184 -18.82 -20.49 -2.59
CA TYR A 184 -17.38 -20.23 -2.40
C TYR A 184 -16.47 -21.25 -3.09
N TYR A 185 -17.01 -22.20 -3.86
CA TYR A 185 -16.23 -23.18 -4.61
C TYR A 185 -16.40 -23.02 -6.13
N ASP A 186 -15.39 -23.48 -6.85
CA ASP A 186 -15.41 -23.50 -8.31
C ASP A 186 -16.39 -24.57 -8.81
N ASP A 187 -17.30 -24.20 -9.73
CA ASP A 187 -18.21 -25.12 -10.41
C ASP A 187 -17.45 -25.72 -11.62
N VAL A 188 -16.72 -26.80 -11.38
CA VAL A 188 -15.87 -27.46 -12.39
C VAL A 188 -16.30 -28.90 -12.57
N SER A 189 -16.59 -29.28 -13.82
CA SER A 189 -16.81 -30.68 -14.18
C SER A 189 -15.47 -31.42 -14.18
N PRO A 190 -15.33 -32.55 -13.45
CA PRO A 190 -14.09 -33.32 -13.44
C PRO A 190 -13.76 -33.87 -14.83
N GLU A 191 -12.52 -33.70 -15.26
CA GLU A 191 -11.97 -34.27 -16.47
C GLU A 191 -10.91 -35.34 -16.15
N PRO A 192 -10.67 -36.37 -17.02
CA PRO A 192 -9.78 -37.49 -16.70
C PRO A 192 -8.35 -37.07 -16.28
N TRP A 193 -7.77 -36.05 -16.92
CA TRP A 193 -6.45 -35.55 -16.60
C TRP A 193 -6.35 -34.92 -15.18
N MET A 194 -7.46 -34.42 -14.65
CA MET A 194 -7.54 -33.83 -13.30
C MET A 194 -7.35 -34.86 -12.18
N THR A 195 -7.47 -36.16 -12.49
CA THR A 195 -7.16 -37.24 -11.53
C THR A 195 -5.73 -37.12 -10.96
N TYR A 196 -4.80 -36.64 -11.77
CA TYR A 196 -3.40 -36.45 -11.37
C TYR A 196 -3.07 -34.98 -11.06
N TRP A 197 -4.00 -34.07 -11.36
CA TRP A 197 -3.88 -32.65 -11.07
C TRP A 197 -5.14 -32.15 -10.35
N ASP A 198 -5.42 -32.77 -9.18
CA ASP A 198 -6.65 -32.51 -8.40
C ASP A 198 -6.58 -31.15 -7.67
N ARG A 199 -6.26 -30.07 -8.44
CA ARG A 199 -6.20 -28.71 -7.89
C ARG A 199 -7.56 -28.26 -7.36
N PHE A 200 -8.62 -28.57 -8.07
CA PHE A 200 -9.98 -28.16 -7.67
C PHE A 200 -10.45 -28.92 -6.43
N GLY A 201 -10.21 -30.21 -6.33
CA GLY A 201 -10.53 -30.98 -5.14
C GLY A 201 -9.70 -30.57 -3.92
N CYS A 202 -8.39 -30.28 -4.11
CA CYS A 202 -7.54 -29.76 -3.05
C CYS A 202 -8.02 -28.38 -2.55
N LYS A 203 -8.38 -27.48 -3.48
CA LYS A 203 -8.98 -26.18 -3.14
C LYS A 203 -10.32 -26.36 -2.40
N ALA A 204 -11.20 -27.21 -2.90
CA ALA A 204 -12.49 -27.46 -2.27
C ALA A 204 -12.33 -27.95 -0.83
N ARG A 205 -11.42 -28.90 -0.60
CA ARG A 205 -11.12 -29.37 0.78
C ARG A 205 -10.58 -28.24 1.65
N ALA A 206 -9.67 -27.41 1.15
CA ALA A 206 -9.16 -26.25 1.89
C ALA A 206 -10.27 -25.25 2.19
N PHE A 207 -11.15 -24.96 1.23
CA PHE A 207 -12.27 -24.04 1.40
C PHE A 207 -13.27 -24.55 2.43
N ASP A 208 -13.65 -25.83 2.39
CA ASP A 208 -14.54 -26.43 3.38
C ASP A 208 -13.95 -26.37 4.80
N GLN A 209 -12.66 -26.62 4.93
CA GLN A 209 -11.96 -26.57 6.23
C GLN A 209 -11.88 -25.14 6.78
N ILE A 210 -11.66 -24.15 5.92
CA ILE A 210 -11.34 -22.78 6.33
C ILE A 210 -12.57 -21.87 6.23
N ILE A 211 -13.34 -21.93 5.15
CA ILE A 211 -14.55 -21.11 4.95
C ILE A 211 -15.78 -21.81 5.52
N GLY A 212 -15.99 -23.07 5.17
CA GLY A 212 -17.21 -23.83 5.47
C GLY A 212 -17.40 -24.27 6.91
N SER A 213 -16.41 -24.07 7.79
CA SER A 213 -16.46 -24.50 9.20
C SER A 213 -16.14 -23.36 10.17
N GLY A 214 -16.51 -23.50 11.46
CA GLY A 214 -16.12 -22.57 12.52
C GLY A 214 -14.72 -22.83 13.07
N PRO A 215 -14.09 -21.89 13.78
CA PRO A 215 -14.56 -20.55 14.16
C PRO A 215 -14.49 -19.53 13.02
N ARG A 216 -14.98 -18.28 13.27
CA ARG A 216 -15.04 -17.20 12.28
C ARG A 216 -13.66 -16.85 11.70
N LEU A 217 -12.67 -16.62 12.54
CA LEU A 217 -11.31 -16.28 12.14
C LEU A 217 -10.41 -17.51 12.28
N LYS A 218 -9.72 -17.91 11.21
CA LYS A 218 -8.83 -19.08 11.18
C LYS A 218 -7.52 -18.78 10.46
N ARG A 219 -6.41 -19.39 10.90
CA ARG A 219 -5.20 -19.40 10.08
C ARG A 219 -5.52 -20.02 8.72
N THR A 220 -5.03 -19.40 7.67
CA THR A 220 -5.30 -19.84 6.29
C THR A 220 -4.03 -20.31 5.59
N THR A 221 -4.21 -21.25 4.67
CA THR A 221 -3.16 -21.73 3.77
C THR A 221 -3.25 -21.08 2.37
N PHE A 222 -4.30 -20.31 2.12
CA PHE A 222 -4.55 -19.59 0.88
C PHE A 222 -5.15 -18.21 1.17
N ALA A 223 -5.04 -17.33 0.19
CA ALA A 223 -5.72 -16.03 0.16
C ALA A 223 -6.26 -15.79 -1.26
N PHE A 224 -7.10 -14.77 -1.39
CA PHE A 224 -7.64 -14.30 -2.67
C PHE A 224 -7.11 -12.90 -2.91
N GLY A 225 -6.44 -12.68 -4.04
CA GLY A 225 -5.71 -11.45 -4.35
C GLY A 225 -6.55 -10.17 -4.23
N GLY A 226 -7.84 -10.24 -4.58
CA GLY A 226 -8.77 -9.11 -4.47
C GLY A 226 -9.59 -9.09 -3.16
N ALA A 227 -9.23 -9.90 -2.18
CA ALA A 227 -9.85 -9.85 -0.85
C ALA A 227 -8.78 -9.98 0.25
N MET A 228 -7.68 -9.20 0.14
CA MET A 228 -6.57 -9.21 1.08
C MET A 228 -6.49 -7.87 1.82
N ILE A 229 -6.48 -7.95 3.13
CA ILE A 229 -6.34 -6.81 4.03
C ILE A 229 -5.03 -6.97 4.80
N LEU A 230 -4.11 -6.03 4.61
CA LEU A 230 -2.74 -6.13 5.09
C LEU A 230 -2.43 -5.02 6.09
N HIS A 231 -1.89 -5.39 7.24
CA HIS A 231 -1.36 -4.45 8.23
C HIS A 231 -0.06 -3.82 7.72
N ARG A 232 0.23 -2.58 8.13
CA ARG A 232 1.43 -1.84 7.70
C ARG A 232 2.72 -2.64 7.92
N GLU A 233 2.90 -3.26 9.07
CA GLU A 233 4.11 -4.02 9.38
C GLU A 233 4.36 -5.13 8.36
N LEU A 234 3.30 -5.77 7.89
CA LEU A 234 3.39 -6.82 6.88
C LEU A 234 3.73 -6.24 5.50
N PHE A 235 2.92 -5.30 4.97
CA PHE A 235 3.10 -4.86 3.60
C PHE A 235 4.35 -3.99 3.38
N GLU A 236 4.90 -3.36 4.41
CA GLU A 236 6.16 -2.63 4.32
C GLU A 236 7.39 -3.54 4.46
N CYS A 237 7.23 -4.75 5.01
CA CYS A 237 8.30 -5.72 5.17
C CYS A 237 8.34 -6.75 4.03
N VAL A 238 7.19 -7.26 3.60
CA VAL A 238 7.08 -8.41 2.68
C VAL A 238 6.53 -7.95 1.34
N PRO A 239 7.32 -7.99 0.25
CA PRO A 239 6.83 -7.74 -1.11
C PRO A 239 6.21 -9.01 -1.71
N PHE A 240 5.39 -8.83 -2.75
CA PHE A 240 5.08 -9.90 -3.68
C PHE A 240 6.34 -10.26 -4.49
N ASP A 241 6.54 -11.55 -4.76
CA ASP A 241 7.71 -12.04 -5.50
C ASP A 241 7.54 -11.79 -7.01
N PRO A 242 8.32 -10.91 -7.64
CA PRO A 242 8.18 -10.60 -9.08
C PRO A 242 8.40 -11.80 -10.00
N LEU A 243 9.04 -12.85 -9.51
CA LEU A 243 9.28 -14.09 -10.29
C LEU A 243 8.06 -15.03 -10.31
N VAL A 244 7.04 -14.73 -9.49
CA VAL A 244 5.76 -15.44 -9.53
C VAL A 244 4.79 -14.68 -10.42
N THR A 245 4.61 -15.14 -11.62
CA THR A 245 3.78 -14.46 -12.63
C THR A 245 2.29 -14.67 -12.42
N ARG A 246 1.89 -15.71 -11.66
CA ARG A 246 0.51 -16.04 -11.35
C ARG A 246 0.38 -16.78 -10.03
N GLY A 247 -0.72 -16.55 -9.30
CA GLY A 247 -0.95 -17.11 -7.95
C GLY A 247 -0.03 -16.45 -6.92
N GLU A 248 0.24 -15.18 -7.13
CA GLU A 248 1.04 -14.29 -6.28
C GLU A 248 0.43 -14.12 -4.88
N ASP A 249 -0.89 -14.25 -4.78
CA ASP A 249 -1.64 -14.20 -3.53
C ASP A 249 -1.25 -15.35 -2.57
N VAL A 250 -1.20 -16.56 -3.11
CA VAL A 250 -0.77 -17.75 -2.34
C VAL A 250 0.72 -17.69 -2.01
N ASP A 251 1.56 -17.25 -2.97
CA ASP A 251 3.00 -17.07 -2.74
C ASP A 251 3.27 -16.00 -1.67
N TYR A 252 2.52 -14.90 -1.68
CA TYR A 252 2.62 -13.85 -0.69
C TYR A 252 2.36 -14.36 0.74
N LEU A 253 1.39 -15.27 0.88
CA LEU A 253 1.08 -15.90 2.15
C LEU A 253 2.22 -16.81 2.63
N ILE A 254 2.84 -17.58 1.72
CA ILE A 254 4.05 -18.38 2.01
C ILE A 254 5.18 -17.45 2.49
N ASN A 255 5.44 -16.39 1.75
CA ASN A 255 6.48 -15.41 2.08
C ASN A 255 6.20 -14.71 3.41
N SER A 256 4.96 -14.30 3.67
CA SER A 256 4.56 -13.70 4.94
C SER A 256 4.88 -14.63 6.12
N ARG A 257 4.61 -15.93 5.98
CA ARG A 257 4.89 -16.92 7.03
C ARG A 257 6.39 -17.13 7.24
N ILE A 258 7.20 -17.11 6.18
CA ILE A 258 8.67 -17.16 6.27
C ILE A 258 9.19 -16.00 7.14
N PHE A 259 8.62 -14.81 7.00
CA PHE A 259 8.97 -13.62 7.79
C PHE A 259 8.27 -13.56 9.17
N GLY A 260 7.58 -14.62 9.58
CA GLY A 260 6.94 -14.73 10.91
C GLY A 260 5.62 -13.98 11.04
N PHE A 261 5.05 -13.48 9.95
CA PHE A 261 3.76 -12.83 9.96
C PHE A 261 2.60 -13.84 9.92
N SER A 262 1.56 -13.56 10.69
CA SER A 262 0.36 -14.40 10.74
C SER A 262 -0.74 -13.89 9.83
N PHE A 263 -1.29 -14.79 9.03
CA PHE A 263 -2.36 -14.53 8.09
C PHE A 263 -3.59 -15.39 8.43
N PHE A 264 -4.77 -14.76 8.47
CA PHE A 264 -6.03 -15.41 8.82
C PHE A 264 -7.08 -15.18 7.73
N LEU A 265 -8.06 -16.07 7.64
CA LEU A 265 -9.27 -15.87 6.84
C LEU A 265 -10.45 -15.64 7.78
N ASP A 266 -11.25 -14.62 7.49
CA ASP A 266 -12.54 -14.36 8.14
C ASP A 266 -13.65 -14.95 7.28
N ASN A 267 -14.31 -16.01 7.76
CA ASN A 267 -15.35 -16.70 7.01
C ASN A 267 -16.71 -15.96 6.99
N THR A 268 -16.75 -14.73 7.47
CA THR A 268 -17.89 -13.81 7.31
C THR A 268 -17.58 -12.65 6.37
N LEU A 269 -16.35 -12.59 5.82
CA LEU A 269 -15.90 -11.53 4.94
C LEU A 269 -15.92 -12.01 3.48
N SER A 270 -17.11 -12.01 2.87
CA SER A 270 -17.26 -12.43 1.48
C SER A 270 -17.31 -11.25 0.52
N ILE A 271 -16.87 -11.49 -0.72
CA ILE A 271 -17.02 -10.58 -1.85
C ILE A 271 -17.45 -11.40 -3.09
N LYS A 272 -18.33 -10.88 -3.91
CA LYS A 272 -18.78 -11.58 -5.11
C LYS A 272 -17.79 -11.32 -6.24
N HIS A 273 -17.16 -12.37 -6.76
CA HIS A 273 -16.22 -12.31 -7.86
C HIS A 273 -16.91 -12.70 -9.16
N LEU A 274 -16.96 -11.76 -10.11
CA LEU A 274 -17.68 -11.90 -11.38
C LEU A 274 -16.75 -11.58 -12.57
N PRO A 275 -15.70 -12.39 -12.81
CA PRO A 275 -14.75 -12.16 -13.88
C PRO A 275 -15.39 -12.34 -15.25
N GLN A 276 -14.75 -11.73 -16.26
CA GLN A 276 -15.06 -12.05 -17.64
C GLN A 276 -14.67 -13.50 -17.96
N PRO A 277 -15.33 -14.16 -18.95
CA PRO A 277 -15.02 -15.53 -19.33
C PRO A 277 -13.54 -15.71 -19.71
N LYS A 278 -12.91 -16.77 -19.20
CA LYS A 278 -11.50 -17.07 -19.48
C LYS A 278 -11.33 -17.63 -20.89
N SER A 279 -10.42 -17.04 -21.67
CA SER A 279 -10.11 -17.45 -23.04
C SER A 279 -8.99 -18.47 -23.16
N HIS A 280 -8.21 -18.71 -22.10
CA HIS A 280 -7.02 -19.56 -22.18
C HIS A 280 -7.34 -21.05 -22.19
N PRO A 281 -6.73 -21.84 -23.11
CA PRO A 281 -6.91 -23.29 -23.17
C PRO A 281 -6.32 -23.99 -21.93
N GLN A 282 -6.79 -25.21 -21.62
CA GLN A 282 -6.40 -25.96 -20.42
C GLN A 282 -4.89 -26.23 -20.34
N TRP A 283 -4.24 -26.53 -21.47
CA TRP A 283 -2.78 -26.76 -21.49
C TRP A 283 -1.98 -25.52 -21.05
N LYS A 284 -2.48 -24.31 -21.38
CA LYS A 284 -1.84 -23.05 -20.99
C LYS A 284 -2.03 -22.78 -19.49
N ARG A 285 -3.24 -23.00 -18.97
CA ARG A 285 -3.52 -22.88 -17.53
C ARG A 285 -2.68 -23.85 -16.69
N LEU A 286 -2.54 -25.10 -17.17
CA LEU A 286 -1.67 -26.07 -16.54
C LEU A 286 -0.20 -25.62 -16.57
N ARG A 287 0.26 -25.01 -17.66
CA ARG A 287 1.62 -24.45 -17.80
C ARG A 287 1.88 -23.34 -16.77
N GLU A 288 0.94 -22.43 -16.60
CA GLU A 288 1.03 -21.37 -15.61
C GLU A 288 1.13 -21.93 -14.17
N ASP A 289 0.33 -22.93 -13.86
CA ASP A 289 0.40 -23.64 -12.58
C ASP A 289 1.77 -24.37 -12.42
N ILE A 290 2.30 -24.97 -13.48
CA ILE A 290 3.61 -25.62 -13.46
C ILE A 290 4.72 -24.64 -13.13
N TYR A 291 4.78 -23.49 -13.80
CA TYR A 291 5.80 -22.47 -13.53
C TYR A 291 5.78 -22.05 -12.06
N ARG A 292 4.61 -21.70 -11.52
CA ARG A 292 4.52 -21.23 -10.14
C ARG A 292 4.86 -22.30 -9.11
N PHE A 293 4.29 -23.51 -9.23
CA PHE A 293 4.50 -24.55 -8.22
C PHE A 293 5.93 -25.11 -8.24
N VAL A 294 6.53 -25.25 -9.43
CA VAL A 294 7.94 -25.65 -9.55
C VAL A 294 8.85 -24.60 -8.91
N TYR A 295 8.59 -23.31 -9.16
CA TYR A 295 9.34 -22.22 -8.54
C TYR A 295 9.14 -22.15 -7.02
N GLN A 296 7.90 -22.21 -6.54
CA GLN A 296 7.57 -22.17 -5.10
C GLN A 296 8.19 -23.36 -4.36
N ARG A 297 8.13 -24.58 -4.94
CA ARG A 297 8.79 -25.77 -4.40
C ARG A 297 10.30 -25.56 -4.32
N ALA A 298 10.94 -25.05 -5.38
CA ALA A 298 12.36 -24.77 -5.39
C ALA A 298 12.76 -23.73 -4.32
N LYS A 299 11.95 -22.68 -4.13
CA LYS A 299 12.13 -21.68 -3.08
C LYS A 299 12.05 -22.32 -1.68
N MET A 300 11.09 -23.20 -1.43
CA MET A 300 10.99 -23.93 -0.17
C MET A 300 12.17 -24.88 0.05
N GLN A 301 12.61 -25.61 -0.98
CA GLN A 301 13.72 -26.55 -0.88
C GLN A 301 15.07 -25.87 -0.68
N SER A 302 15.25 -24.66 -1.18
CA SER A 302 16.50 -23.88 -1.01
C SER A 302 16.55 -23.09 0.30
N GLN A 303 15.53 -23.20 1.19
CA GLN A 303 15.56 -22.53 2.49
C GLN A 303 16.76 -22.98 3.33
N HIS A 304 17.46 -22.02 3.87
CA HIS A 304 18.53 -22.24 4.84
C HIS A 304 18.27 -21.37 6.07
N LYS A 305 18.81 -21.78 7.20
CA LYS A 305 18.63 -21.04 8.46
C LYS A 305 19.25 -19.65 8.34
N THR A 306 18.42 -18.62 8.42
CA THR A 306 18.84 -17.22 8.28
C THR A 306 18.11 -16.37 9.32
N GLY A 307 18.86 -15.81 10.28
CA GLY A 307 18.32 -14.92 11.31
C GLY A 307 17.09 -15.50 12.03
N ASN A 308 16.03 -14.71 12.09
CA ASN A 308 14.78 -15.05 12.76
C ASN A 308 13.69 -15.56 11.80
N LEU A 309 14.06 -15.91 10.56
CA LEU A 309 13.09 -16.43 9.59
C LEU A 309 12.56 -17.79 10.00
N VAL A 310 11.28 -18.01 9.70
CA VAL A 310 10.58 -19.27 10.00
C VAL A 310 10.81 -20.22 8.83
N HIS A 311 11.28 -21.42 9.13
CA HIS A 311 11.33 -22.49 8.12
C HIS A 311 9.91 -23.00 7.85
N VAL A 312 9.51 -23.03 6.59
CA VAL A 312 8.19 -23.53 6.17
C VAL A 312 8.34 -24.76 5.28
N SER A 313 7.37 -25.65 5.37
CA SER A 313 7.31 -26.88 4.58
C SER A 313 6.01 -26.97 3.78
N PRO A 314 5.92 -27.82 2.76
CA PRO A 314 4.68 -28.05 2.00
C PRO A 314 3.48 -28.40 2.90
N GLU A 315 3.70 -29.18 3.96
CA GLU A 315 2.69 -29.65 4.91
C GLU A 315 2.02 -28.49 5.66
N ASP A 316 2.74 -27.39 5.83
CA ASP A 316 2.21 -26.17 6.47
C ASP A 316 1.08 -25.54 5.65
N PHE A 317 0.96 -25.91 4.38
CA PHE A 317 0.01 -25.37 3.42
C PHE A 317 -0.96 -26.42 2.85
N ASP A 318 -1.03 -27.60 3.49
CA ASP A 318 -2.00 -28.63 3.11
C ASP A 318 -3.44 -28.22 3.42
N PRO A 319 -4.43 -28.65 2.59
CA PRO A 319 -4.28 -29.41 1.35
C PRO A 319 -3.97 -28.56 0.11
N TYR A 320 -4.07 -27.24 0.18
CA TYR A 320 -3.77 -26.32 -0.93
C TYR A 320 -3.07 -25.06 -0.41
N PRO A 321 -1.95 -24.67 -1.01
CA PRO A 321 -1.24 -25.25 -2.15
C PRO A 321 -0.31 -26.44 -1.81
N GLY A 322 -0.21 -26.86 -0.56
CA GLY A 322 0.76 -27.83 -0.05
C GLY A 322 0.92 -29.07 -0.94
N GLU A 323 -0.19 -29.70 -1.39
CA GLU A 323 -0.17 -30.87 -2.27
C GLU A 323 0.59 -30.67 -3.59
N PHE A 324 0.78 -29.45 -4.05
CA PHE A 324 1.51 -29.09 -5.27
C PHE A 324 2.94 -28.62 -5.02
N LEU A 325 3.41 -28.71 -3.78
CA LEU A 325 4.76 -28.32 -3.37
C LEU A 325 5.59 -29.53 -2.89
N LYS A 326 4.97 -30.71 -2.84
CA LYS A 326 5.58 -31.98 -2.39
C LYS A 326 6.53 -32.55 -3.45
N PRO A 327 7.40 -33.52 -3.09
CA PRO A 327 8.37 -34.14 -4.01
C PRO A 327 7.75 -34.83 -5.22
N ASP A 328 6.49 -35.28 -5.14
CA ASP A 328 5.78 -35.98 -6.21
C ASP A 328 5.20 -35.05 -7.30
N LEU A 329 5.45 -33.74 -7.20
CA LEU A 329 4.98 -32.75 -8.17
C LEU A 329 5.36 -33.10 -9.62
N ASP A 330 6.60 -33.58 -9.85
CA ASP A 330 7.08 -33.91 -11.21
C ASP A 330 6.29 -35.08 -11.81
N GLU A 331 5.91 -36.08 -11.00
CA GLU A 331 5.06 -37.17 -11.43
C GLU A 331 3.62 -36.69 -11.73
N LYS A 332 3.07 -35.83 -10.88
CA LYS A 332 1.75 -35.21 -11.11
C LYS A 332 1.72 -34.45 -12.43
N ILE A 333 2.75 -33.64 -12.72
CA ILE A 333 2.87 -32.90 -13.99
C ILE A 333 2.96 -33.86 -15.18
N TYR A 334 3.80 -34.88 -15.10
CA TYR A 334 3.96 -35.84 -16.17
C TYR A 334 2.64 -36.53 -16.50
N ARG A 335 1.97 -37.12 -15.50
CA ARG A 335 0.72 -37.87 -15.69
C ARG A 335 -0.42 -36.98 -16.20
N SER A 336 -0.60 -35.80 -15.61
CA SER A 336 -1.67 -34.87 -16.04
C SER A 336 -1.45 -34.35 -17.45
N SER A 337 -0.20 -34.03 -17.82
CA SER A 337 0.11 -33.54 -19.16
C SER A 337 -0.08 -34.61 -20.24
N MET A 338 0.30 -35.87 -19.96
CA MET A 338 0.05 -37.01 -20.82
C MET A 338 -1.45 -37.26 -21.05
N MET A 339 -2.23 -37.26 -19.96
CA MET A 339 -3.67 -37.46 -20.03
C MET A 339 -4.37 -36.32 -20.80
N LEU A 340 -3.97 -35.07 -20.54
CA LEU A 340 -4.51 -33.91 -21.23
C LEU A 340 -4.16 -33.93 -22.72
N SER A 341 -2.93 -34.32 -23.09
CA SER A 341 -2.55 -34.49 -24.47
C SER A 341 -3.39 -35.57 -25.18
N SER A 342 -3.60 -36.73 -24.51
CA SER A 342 -4.46 -37.80 -25.05
C SER A 342 -5.89 -37.34 -25.25
N GLN A 343 -6.43 -36.52 -24.35
CA GLN A 343 -7.76 -35.93 -24.48
C GLN A 343 -7.86 -34.99 -25.69
N TYR A 344 -6.87 -34.12 -25.91
CA TYR A 344 -6.84 -33.25 -27.09
C TYR A 344 -6.76 -34.05 -28.38
N LEU A 345 -5.95 -35.13 -28.44
CA LEU A 345 -5.88 -36.02 -29.62
C LEU A 345 -7.25 -36.67 -29.89
N ALA A 346 -7.95 -37.12 -28.85
CA ALA A 346 -9.29 -37.68 -28.99
C ALA A 346 -10.30 -36.66 -29.52
N ASN A 347 -10.07 -35.37 -29.26
CA ASN A 347 -10.88 -34.27 -29.75
C ASN A 347 -10.43 -33.68 -31.09
N ASN A 348 -9.51 -34.35 -31.80
CA ASN A 348 -8.90 -33.92 -33.06
C ASN A 348 -8.19 -32.56 -33.00
N ASP A 349 -7.56 -32.23 -31.85
CA ASP A 349 -6.74 -31.03 -31.65
C ASP A 349 -5.27 -31.42 -31.42
N PRO A 350 -4.49 -31.72 -32.46
CA PRO A 350 -3.10 -32.16 -32.34
C PRO A 350 -2.17 -31.04 -31.85
N ASP A 351 -2.47 -29.76 -32.14
CA ASP A 351 -1.66 -28.61 -31.71
C ASP A 351 -1.74 -28.42 -30.19
N ALA A 352 -2.94 -28.43 -29.64
CA ALA A 352 -3.14 -28.38 -28.21
C ALA A 352 -2.57 -29.61 -27.49
N ALA A 353 -2.64 -30.79 -28.11
CA ALA A 353 -2.01 -32.01 -27.60
C ALA A 353 -0.49 -31.88 -27.50
N MET A 354 0.15 -31.31 -28.53
CA MET A 354 1.59 -31.05 -28.54
C MET A 354 1.97 -30.04 -27.45
N GLU A 355 1.20 -28.99 -27.28
CA GLU A 355 1.44 -27.99 -26.22
C GLU A 355 1.25 -28.59 -24.82
N ALA A 356 0.30 -29.51 -24.63
CA ALA A 356 0.16 -30.26 -23.38
C ALA A 356 1.38 -31.15 -23.10
N MET A 357 1.91 -31.84 -24.11
CA MET A 357 3.17 -32.62 -24.00
C MET A 357 4.38 -31.73 -23.69
N ARG A 358 4.45 -30.55 -24.30
CA ARG A 358 5.52 -29.58 -24.06
C ARG A 358 5.60 -29.14 -22.58
N ASN A 359 4.50 -29.20 -21.85
CA ASN A 359 4.47 -28.90 -20.40
C ASN A 359 5.42 -29.82 -19.60
N ILE A 360 5.61 -31.07 -20.02
CA ILE A 360 6.56 -32.00 -19.39
C ILE A 360 8.00 -31.49 -19.56
N TYR A 361 8.34 -31.05 -20.76
CA TYR A 361 9.66 -30.47 -21.04
C TYR A 361 9.88 -29.17 -20.24
N ILE A 362 8.88 -28.31 -20.23
CA ILE A 362 8.91 -27.02 -19.50
C ILE A 362 9.12 -27.27 -18.01
N ALA A 363 8.39 -28.21 -17.42
CA ALA A 363 8.51 -28.51 -15.98
C ALA A 363 9.93 -28.95 -15.58
N LYS A 364 10.65 -29.62 -16.51
CA LYS A 364 11.96 -30.18 -16.23
C LYS A 364 13.12 -29.23 -16.59
N HIS A 365 12.94 -28.36 -17.58
CA HIS A 365 14.05 -27.60 -18.18
C HIS A 365 13.88 -26.07 -18.12
N ASN A 366 12.65 -25.55 -18.07
CA ASN A 366 12.39 -24.13 -18.14
C ASN A 366 11.81 -23.55 -16.83
N ALA A 367 10.97 -24.32 -16.13
CA ALA A 367 10.33 -23.85 -14.90
C ALA A 367 11.26 -23.89 -13.68
N PRO A 368 12.18 -24.85 -13.50
CA PRO A 368 13.11 -24.83 -12.38
C PRO A 368 14.06 -23.62 -12.49
N PRO A 369 14.19 -22.81 -11.41
CA PRO A 369 15.15 -21.70 -11.41
C PRO A 369 16.58 -22.24 -11.48
N SER A 370 17.44 -21.60 -12.28
CA SER A 370 18.89 -21.91 -12.36
C SER A 370 19.70 -21.26 -11.23
N PHE A 371 19.04 -20.71 -10.23
CA PHE A 371 19.61 -19.97 -9.09
C PHE A 371 18.91 -20.37 -7.79
N ASP A 372 19.47 -19.99 -6.65
CA ASP A 372 18.84 -20.16 -5.34
C ASP A 372 17.63 -19.22 -5.23
N ALA A 373 16.42 -19.79 -5.33
CA ALA A 373 15.18 -19.05 -5.33
C ALA A 373 14.86 -18.38 -3.98
N PHE A 374 15.24 -19.02 -2.88
CA PHE A 374 15.06 -18.43 -1.55
C PHE A 374 15.95 -17.21 -1.37
N ARG A 375 17.24 -17.32 -1.72
CA ARG A 375 18.17 -16.19 -1.64
C ARG A 375 17.76 -15.04 -2.57
N ALA A 376 17.29 -15.34 -3.77
CA ALA A 376 16.79 -14.33 -4.69
C ALA A 376 15.59 -13.57 -4.11
N TYR A 377 14.70 -14.27 -3.39
CA TYR A 377 13.59 -13.63 -2.71
C TYR A 377 14.06 -12.77 -1.51
N LEU A 378 15.04 -13.23 -0.72
CA LEU A 378 15.63 -12.41 0.35
C LEU A 378 16.30 -11.13 -0.19
N ASP A 379 16.97 -11.21 -1.34
CA ASP A 379 17.51 -10.04 -2.02
C ASP A 379 16.38 -9.08 -2.46
N THR A 380 15.28 -9.61 -3.00
CA THR A 380 14.07 -8.84 -3.36
C THR A 380 13.49 -8.12 -2.15
N GLN A 381 13.33 -8.82 -1.03
CA GLN A 381 12.82 -8.26 0.22
C GLN A 381 13.74 -7.15 0.77
N THR A 382 15.04 -7.34 0.72
CA THR A 382 16.02 -6.30 1.11
C THR A 382 15.90 -5.03 0.24
N GLN A 383 15.69 -5.20 -1.09
CA GLN A 383 15.45 -4.05 -1.97
C GLN A 383 14.10 -3.39 -1.68
N TRP A 384 13.08 -4.15 -1.31
CA TRP A 384 11.77 -3.63 -0.91
C TRP A 384 11.87 -2.78 0.35
N GLU A 385 12.51 -3.25 1.41
CA GLU A 385 12.72 -2.45 2.63
C GLU A 385 13.45 -1.14 2.34
N ARG A 386 14.49 -1.20 1.50
CA ARG A 386 15.19 0.02 1.07
C ARG A 386 14.28 0.97 0.30
N LEU A 387 13.46 0.45 -0.61
CA LEU A 387 12.50 1.23 -1.38
C LEU A 387 11.50 1.92 -0.44
N ILE A 388 10.89 1.18 0.48
CA ILE A 388 9.94 1.72 1.47
C ILE A 388 10.61 2.78 2.36
N HIS A 389 11.86 2.56 2.76
CA HIS A 389 12.62 3.57 3.51
C HIS A 389 12.78 4.88 2.72
N LEU A 390 13.14 4.81 1.43
CA LEU A 390 13.27 5.98 0.56
C LEU A 390 11.92 6.66 0.32
N VAL A 391 10.84 5.88 0.14
CA VAL A 391 9.46 6.44 0.04
C VAL A 391 9.09 7.23 1.30
N ARG A 392 9.49 6.76 2.48
CA ARG A 392 9.27 7.49 3.74
C ARG A 392 10.11 8.77 3.82
N GLN A 393 11.36 8.75 3.34
CA GLN A 393 12.23 9.93 3.28
C GLN A 393 11.67 10.97 2.31
N GLU A 394 11.28 10.54 1.09
CA GLU A 394 10.78 11.40 0.02
C GLU A 394 9.24 11.51 0.01
N ARG A 395 8.59 11.15 1.13
CA ARG A 395 7.13 10.98 1.21
C ARG A 395 6.33 12.15 0.63
N TYR A 396 6.80 13.38 0.82
CA TYR A 396 6.10 14.56 0.34
C TYR A 396 6.18 14.72 -1.17
N ALA A 397 7.36 14.48 -1.76
CA ALA A 397 7.55 14.50 -3.19
C ALA A 397 6.75 13.38 -3.87
N VAL A 398 6.84 12.16 -3.32
CA VAL A 398 6.12 10.98 -3.83
C VAL A 398 4.61 11.16 -3.67
N ARG A 399 4.14 11.63 -2.52
CA ARG A 399 2.73 11.90 -2.27
C ARG A 399 2.17 13.00 -3.19
N ALA A 400 2.93 14.06 -3.44
CA ALA A 400 2.52 15.13 -4.35
C ALA A 400 2.26 14.66 -5.79
N VAL A 401 2.92 13.57 -6.22
CA VAL A 401 2.63 12.93 -7.51
C VAL A 401 1.23 12.34 -7.52
N LEU A 402 0.87 11.56 -6.50
CA LEU A 402 -0.46 10.95 -6.42
C LEU A 402 -1.57 11.99 -6.25
N GLU A 403 -1.33 13.05 -5.48
CA GLU A 403 -2.34 14.08 -5.19
C GLU A 403 -2.77 14.89 -6.41
N ARG A 404 -1.97 14.92 -7.48
CA ARG A 404 -2.35 15.60 -8.75
C ARG A 404 -3.59 14.99 -9.39
N HIS A 405 -3.81 13.70 -9.20
CA HIS A 405 -4.93 12.95 -9.74
C HIS A 405 -5.97 12.58 -8.67
N ASN A 406 -6.07 13.38 -7.61
CA ASN A 406 -7.13 13.24 -6.61
C ASN A 406 -8.46 13.75 -7.18
N ILE A 407 -9.43 12.83 -7.31
CA ILE A 407 -10.79 13.11 -7.82
C ILE A 407 -11.74 13.01 -6.64
N SER A 408 -11.74 14.00 -5.78
CA SER A 408 -12.71 14.07 -4.67
C SER A 408 -14.02 14.71 -5.14
N ALA A 409 -15.14 14.29 -4.53
CA ALA A 409 -16.48 14.69 -4.92
C ALA A 409 -16.70 16.24 -4.99
N PRO A 410 -17.65 16.72 -5.82
CA PRO A 410 -17.85 18.15 -6.10
C PRO A 410 -18.15 19.05 -4.91
N GLU A 411 -18.54 18.51 -3.76
CA GLU A 411 -18.81 19.31 -2.54
C GLU A 411 -17.57 20.00 -1.97
N ILE A 412 -16.36 19.58 -2.39
CA ILE A 412 -15.09 20.19 -1.99
C ILE A 412 -14.70 21.39 -2.87
N HIS A 413 -15.46 21.68 -3.92
CA HIS A 413 -15.16 22.81 -4.83
C HIS A 413 -15.40 24.21 -4.26
N LEU A 414 -16.10 24.33 -3.14
CA LEU A 414 -16.35 25.63 -2.49
C LEU A 414 -15.15 26.17 -1.71
N ASP A 415 -14.11 25.36 -1.50
CA ASP A 415 -12.95 25.74 -0.68
C ASP A 415 -11.62 25.76 -1.45
N LYS A 416 -11.65 25.73 -2.80
CA LYS A 416 -10.43 25.74 -3.63
C LYS A 416 -9.57 26.99 -3.47
N GLU A 417 -10.16 28.14 -3.16
CA GLU A 417 -9.38 29.37 -2.91
C GLU A 417 -8.60 29.30 -1.59
N HIS A 418 -9.12 28.62 -0.57
CA HIS A 418 -8.42 28.43 0.71
C HIS A 418 -7.39 27.30 0.70
N ARG A 419 -7.49 26.33 -0.24
CA ARG A 419 -6.60 25.17 -0.38
C ARG A 419 -5.58 25.29 -1.50
N ARG A 420 -5.53 26.41 -2.22
CA ARG A 420 -4.53 26.65 -3.25
C ARG A 420 -3.15 26.70 -2.62
N ARG A 421 -2.22 25.87 -3.11
CA ARG A 421 -0.80 25.99 -2.76
C ARG A 421 -0.30 27.37 -3.20
N LEU A 422 0.43 28.01 -2.31
CA LEU A 422 1.09 29.26 -2.60
C LEU A 422 2.18 29.05 -3.66
N THR A 423 2.29 29.94 -4.62
CA THR A 423 3.43 29.95 -5.56
C THR A 423 4.71 30.34 -4.82
N ARG A 424 5.89 30.14 -5.47
CA ARG A 424 7.19 30.55 -4.89
C ARG A 424 7.18 32.03 -4.49
N GLU A 425 6.65 32.90 -5.35
CA GLU A 425 6.55 34.35 -5.13
C GLU A 425 5.63 34.67 -3.94
N GLU A 426 4.49 33.99 -3.85
CA GLU A 426 3.54 34.14 -2.74
C GLU A 426 4.15 33.66 -1.42
N LEU A 427 4.89 32.53 -1.45
CA LEU A 427 5.59 31.99 -0.27
C LEU A 427 6.68 32.94 0.22
N LEU A 428 7.48 33.52 -0.68
CA LEU A 428 8.48 34.55 -0.33
C LEU A 428 7.81 35.81 0.24
N ALA A 429 6.68 36.23 -0.33
CA ALA A 429 5.91 37.38 0.15
C ALA A 429 5.31 37.12 1.55
N VAL A 430 4.89 35.88 1.85
CA VAL A 430 4.44 35.49 3.21
C VAL A 430 5.62 35.52 4.18
N LEU A 431 6.76 34.94 3.79
CA LEU A 431 7.96 34.89 4.60
C LEU A 431 8.43 36.31 4.99
N ALA A 432 8.47 37.23 4.03
CA ALA A 432 8.86 38.61 4.25
C ALA A 432 7.93 39.38 5.20
N LYS A 433 6.68 38.98 5.33
CA LYS A 433 5.69 39.61 6.23
C LYS A 433 5.76 39.07 7.66
N LEU A 434 6.43 37.94 7.89
CA LEU A 434 6.52 37.35 9.23
C LEU A 434 7.47 38.20 10.10
N PRO A 435 7.04 38.68 11.29
CA PRO A 435 7.86 39.54 12.15
C PRO A 435 9.21 38.93 12.49
N ILE A 436 9.25 37.60 12.64
CA ILE A 436 10.47 36.86 12.99
C ILE A 436 11.55 36.91 11.89
N PHE A 437 11.17 37.20 10.65
CA PHE A 437 12.06 37.33 9.50
C PHE A 437 12.35 38.79 9.10
N SER A 438 11.91 39.77 9.90
CA SER A 438 12.12 41.20 9.63
C SER A 438 13.60 41.63 9.56
N VAL A 439 14.51 40.80 10.08
CA VAL A 439 15.97 41.02 10.04
C VAL A 439 16.62 40.55 8.75
N PHE A 440 15.87 39.89 7.85
CA PHE A 440 16.35 39.40 6.56
C PHE A 440 16.08 40.40 5.44
N THR A 441 16.98 40.49 4.49
CA THR A 441 16.73 41.19 3.22
C THR A 441 15.99 40.28 2.25
N GLU A 442 15.41 40.84 1.18
CA GLU A 442 14.73 40.05 0.14
C GLU A 442 15.64 39.00 -0.50
N GLN A 443 16.92 39.33 -0.71
CA GLN A 443 17.90 38.39 -1.25
C GLN A 443 18.19 37.25 -0.26
N GLU A 444 18.28 37.53 1.03
CA GLU A 444 18.50 36.53 2.07
C GLU A 444 17.27 35.62 2.24
N HIS A 445 16.05 36.14 2.07
CA HIS A 445 14.84 35.31 2.03
C HIS A 445 14.89 34.31 0.86
N ALA A 446 15.31 34.76 -0.33
CA ALA A 446 15.43 33.90 -1.50
C ALA A 446 16.48 32.80 -1.31
N VAL A 447 17.66 33.16 -0.79
CA VAL A 447 18.72 32.19 -0.45
C VAL A 447 18.22 31.18 0.59
N PHE A 448 17.64 31.61 1.69
CA PHE A 448 17.09 30.71 2.71
C PHE A 448 16.03 29.77 2.13
N PHE A 449 15.13 30.30 1.29
CA PHE A 449 14.08 29.51 0.65
C PHE A 449 14.65 28.39 -0.25
N ASP A 450 15.78 28.61 -0.92
CA ASP A 450 16.43 27.60 -1.79
C ASP A 450 16.97 26.39 -1.01
N TYR A 451 17.23 26.53 0.31
CA TYR A 451 17.58 25.42 1.20
C TYR A 451 16.35 24.72 1.80
N CYS A 452 15.15 25.28 1.60
CA CYS A 452 13.92 24.78 2.17
C CYS A 452 13.09 23.96 1.16
N HIS A 453 12.09 23.28 1.68
CA HIS A 453 11.03 22.66 0.91
C HIS A 453 9.70 22.87 1.63
N VAL A 454 8.60 22.89 0.85
CA VAL A 454 7.26 23.12 1.39
C VAL A 454 6.57 21.79 1.64
N LYS A 455 5.98 21.66 2.83
CA LYS A 455 5.12 20.55 3.22
C LYS A 455 3.70 21.04 3.41
N THR A 456 2.75 20.29 2.88
CA THR A 456 1.31 20.58 3.02
C THR A 456 0.63 19.47 3.82
N TYR A 457 -0.28 19.87 4.71
CA TYR A 457 -1.08 18.95 5.52
C TYR A 457 -2.55 19.38 5.44
N TYR A 458 -3.42 18.40 5.31
CA TYR A 458 -4.86 18.60 5.40
C TYR A 458 -5.32 18.50 6.84
N GLU A 459 -6.51 19.03 7.10
CA GLU A 459 -7.14 18.94 8.42
C GLU A 459 -7.13 17.51 8.96
N HIS A 460 -6.80 17.37 10.24
CA HIS A 460 -6.63 16.10 10.97
C HIS A 460 -5.41 15.23 10.55
N GLU A 461 -4.56 15.66 9.63
CA GLU A 461 -3.34 14.93 9.31
C GLU A 461 -2.29 15.08 10.41
N THR A 462 -1.66 13.94 10.75
CA THR A 462 -0.54 13.92 11.71
C THR A 462 0.71 14.45 11.04
N VAL A 463 1.30 15.48 11.63
CA VAL A 463 2.55 16.11 11.17
C VAL A 463 3.76 15.40 11.77
N PHE A 464 3.70 15.03 13.05
CA PHE A 464 4.70 14.25 13.77
C PHE A 464 4.08 13.59 15.00
N THR A 465 4.71 12.51 15.48
CA THR A 465 4.25 11.78 16.66
C THR A 465 5.31 11.87 17.77
N SER A 466 4.85 11.87 19.02
CA SER A 466 5.75 11.78 20.17
C SER A 466 6.64 10.56 20.09
N GLY A 467 7.96 10.73 20.20
CA GLY A 467 8.97 9.70 20.02
C GLY A 467 9.64 9.70 18.64
N ASP A 468 9.06 10.35 17.63
CA ASP A 468 9.70 10.49 16.32
C ASP A 468 10.99 11.32 16.44
N TYR A 469 12.02 10.95 15.68
CA TYR A 469 13.25 11.74 15.60
C TYR A 469 12.98 13.08 14.92
N ASN A 470 13.50 14.15 15.54
CA ASN A 470 13.43 15.49 14.97
C ASN A 470 14.58 15.70 13.99
N GLU A 471 14.30 15.64 12.70
CA GLU A 471 15.31 15.78 11.63
C GLU A 471 15.20 17.08 10.83
N GLU A 472 14.22 17.91 11.13
CA GLU A 472 13.93 19.14 10.39
C GLU A 472 13.44 20.26 11.30
N VAL A 473 13.74 21.49 10.91
CA VAL A 473 13.02 22.67 11.41
C VAL A 473 11.96 23.06 10.42
N CYS A 474 10.74 23.26 10.88
CA CYS A 474 9.63 23.71 10.05
C CYS A 474 9.03 25.01 10.59
N LEU A 475 8.65 25.91 9.69
CA LEU A 475 7.95 27.16 9.95
C LEU A 475 6.53 27.05 9.42
N VAL A 476 5.54 27.41 10.22
CA VAL A 476 4.16 27.49 9.76
C VAL A 476 4.00 28.74 8.88
N LEU A 477 3.68 28.54 7.60
CA LEU A 477 3.43 29.63 6.64
C LEU A 477 1.93 29.97 6.56
N LYS A 478 1.10 28.93 6.57
CA LYS A 478 -0.35 29.02 6.48
C LYS A 478 -0.98 27.92 7.33
N GLY A 479 -2.18 28.18 7.87
CA GLY A 479 -2.92 27.18 8.63
C GLY A 479 -2.54 27.12 10.10
N LYS A 480 -2.85 25.99 10.76
CA LYS A 480 -2.77 25.84 12.20
C LYS A 480 -2.45 24.40 12.59
N LEU A 481 -1.47 24.20 13.49
CA LEU A 481 -1.14 22.89 14.04
C LEU A 481 -1.61 22.80 15.49
N ARG A 482 -2.28 21.71 15.83
CA ARG A 482 -2.66 21.34 17.19
C ARG A 482 -1.60 20.43 17.80
N LEU A 483 -1.05 20.80 18.95
CA LEU A 483 -0.11 20.01 19.72
C LEU A 483 -0.82 19.30 20.87
N VAL A 484 -0.60 17.99 20.98
CA VAL A 484 -1.19 17.14 22.01
C VAL A 484 -0.11 16.34 22.75
N ALA A 485 -0.29 16.17 24.06
CA ALA A 485 0.48 15.25 24.88
C ALA A 485 -0.27 13.91 24.97
N ASN A 486 0.42 12.81 24.65
CA ASN A 486 -0.10 11.48 24.93
C ASN A 486 0.01 11.23 26.44
N ARG A 487 -1.10 10.89 27.10
CA ARG A 487 -1.09 10.39 28.48
C ARG A 487 -0.58 8.95 28.48
N GLU A 488 -0.03 8.50 29.61
CA GLU A 488 0.50 7.14 29.76
C GLU A 488 -0.48 6.06 29.27
N ALA A 489 0.06 4.97 28.73
CA ALA A 489 -0.65 3.91 27.99
C ALA A 489 -1.85 3.25 28.70
N ASN A 490 -2.09 3.54 29.99
CA ASN A 490 -3.18 2.99 30.80
C ASN A 490 -4.36 3.97 31.05
N SER A 491 -4.32 5.18 30.51
CA SER A 491 -5.40 6.17 30.72
C SER A 491 -6.43 6.11 29.60
N ARG A 492 -7.69 5.86 29.92
CA ARG A 492 -8.85 5.95 29.00
C ARG A 492 -9.24 7.38 28.64
N SER A 493 -8.47 8.39 29.05
CA SER A 493 -8.78 9.81 28.83
C SER A 493 -8.25 10.27 27.46
N ALA A 494 -8.95 11.17 26.80
CA ALA A 494 -8.54 11.80 25.55
C ALA A 494 -7.14 12.46 25.68
N PRO A 495 -6.35 12.56 24.59
CA PRO A 495 -5.08 13.27 24.57
C PRO A 495 -5.25 14.71 25.08
N LEU A 496 -4.30 15.18 25.89
CA LEU A 496 -4.34 16.55 26.41
C LEU A 496 -3.87 17.53 25.34
N GLU A 497 -4.74 18.45 24.95
CA GLU A 497 -4.38 19.55 24.07
C GLU A 497 -3.47 20.55 24.82
N ILE A 498 -2.30 20.85 24.25
CA ILE A 498 -1.27 21.67 24.88
C ILE A 498 -1.26 23.09 24.29
N ALA A 499 -1.25 23.19 22.95
CA ALA A 499 -1.13 24.46 22.24
C ALA A 499 -1.49 24.34 20.77
N TYR A 500 -1.61 25.50 20.12
CA TYR A 500 -1.66 25.64 18.68
C TYR A 500 -0.43 26.41 18.18
N LEU A 501 0.14 25.95 17.04
CA LEU A 501 1.12 26.70 16.28
C LEU A 501 0.42 27.37 15.10
N THR A 502 0.65 28.66 14.91
CA THR A 502 0.06 29.51 13.88
C THR A 502 1.14 30.05 12.93
N PRO A 503 0.81 30.74 11.83
CA PRO A 503 1.80 31.33 10.93
C PRO A 503 2.86 32.16 11.68
N GLY A 504 4.13 31.90 11.35
CA GLY A 504 5.30 32.45 12.03
C GLY A 504 5.84 31.59 13.18
N SER A 505 5.13 30.55 13.61
CA SER A 505 5.64 29.62 14.62
C SER A 505 6.60 28.61 14.01
N PHE A 506 7.73 28.35 14.67
CA PHE A 506 8.63 27.25 14.34
C PHE A 506 8.24 25.97 15.08
N LEU A 507 8.65 24.83 14.54
CA LEU A 507 8.71 23.53 15.22
C LEU A 507 10.00 22.82 14.84
N GLY A 508 10.54 22.05 15.77
CA GLY A 508 11.75 21.27 15.52
C GLY A 508 13.05 22.07 15.60
N GLU A 509 13.09 23.25 16.20
CA GLU A 509 14.26 24.14 16.31
C GLU A 509 15.48 23.46 16.92
N ASN A 510 15.28 22.39 17.67
CA ASN A 510 16.34 21.59 18.30
C ASN A 510 16.82 20.41 17.42
N CYS A 511 16.52 20.36 16.12
CA CYS A 511 16.88 19.27 15.23
C CYS A 511 18.41 19.02 15.17
N LEU A 512 19.23 20.03 15.38
CA LEU A 512 20.70 19.90 15.39
C LEU A 512 21.22 19.07 16.59
N SER A 513 20.44 18.92 17.66
CA SER A 513 20.80 18.19 18.89
C SER A 513 20.40 16.73 18.94
N HIS A 514 20.00 16.12 17.80
CA HIS A 514 19.52 14.72 17.73
C HIS A 514 18.40 14.40 18.74
N SER A 515 17.44 15.31 18.90
CA SER A 515 16.31 15.17 19.82
C SER A 515 15.14 14.42 19.18
N VAL A 516 14.21 13.98 20.03
CA VAL A 516 12.91 13.42 19.61
C VAL A 516 11.79 14.39 19.99
N PHE A 517 10.68 14.34 19.26
CA PHE A 517 9.47 15.07 19.60
C PHE A 517 8.85 14.49 20.89
N ARG A 518 8.48 15.36 21.83
CA ARG A 518 7.82 14.98 23.07
C ARG A 518 6.30 15.12 23.04
N LEU A 519 5.79 15.77 22.02
CA LEU A 519 4.36 15.96 21.74
C LEU A 519 4.06 15.37 20.36
N SER A 520 2.79 15.13 20.10
CA SER A 520 2.31 14.84 18.74
C SER A 520 1.68 16.11 18.15
N GLY A 521 1.87 16.33 16.85
CA GLY A 521 1.32 17.46 16.11
C GLY A 521 0.37 17.01 15.01
N THR A 522 -0.82 17.62 14.95
CA THR A 522 -1.85 17.35 13.95
C THR A 522 -2.29 18.66 13.32
N ALA A 523 -2.48 18.69 12.00
CA ALA A 523 -3.05 19.85 11.32
C ALA A 523 -4.50 20.06 11.76
N ALA A 524 -4.82 21.26 12.26
CA ALA A 524 -6.18 21.63 12.68
C ALA A 524 -7.01 22.20 11.52
N GLU A 525 -6.36 22.54 10.43
CA GLU A 525 -6.90 23.03 9.16
C GLU A 525 -5.87 22.81 8.06
N PHE A 526 -6.16 23.13 6.80
CA PHE A 526 -5.17 23.09 5.73
C PHE A 526 -3.94 23.92 6.09
N THR A 527 -2.77 23.26 6.21
CA THR A 527 -1.55 23.85 6.75
C THR A 527 -0.39 23.68 5.80
N GLU A 528 0.35 24.78 5.54
CA GLU A 528 1.59 24.78 4.77
C GLU A 528 2.77 25.12 5.69
N LEU A 529 3.79 24.25 5.64
CA LEU A 529 5.02 24.39 6.40
C LEU A 529 6.20 24.58 5.45
N LEU A 530 7.08 25.54 5.76
CA LEU A 530 8.39 25.65 5.13
C LEU A 530 9.40 24.92 6.02
N CYS A 531 10.00 23.87 5.50
CA CYS A 531 10.89 22.98 6.26
C CYS A 531 12.31 22.99 5.70
N ILE A 532 13.30 22.93 6.60
CA ILE A 532 14.69 22.74 6.27
C ILE A 532 15.22 21.51 7.01
N SER A 533 15.76 20.54 6.28
CA SER A 533 16.36 19.35 6.89
C SER A 533 17.64 19.68 7.62
N ARG A 534 18.01 18.87 8.61
CA ARG A 534 19.26 19.01 9.40
C ARG A 534 20.50 19.15 8.51
N GLY A 535 20.59 18.35 7.44
CA GLY A 535 21.72 18.39 6.51
C GLY A 535 21.78 19.71 5.74
N ARG A 536 20.64 20.18 5.21
CA ARG A 536 20.57 21.45 4.48
C ARG A 536 20.75 22.66 5.40
N LEU A 537 20.28 22.56 6.63
CA LEU A 537 20.52 23.60 7.64
C LEU A 537 22.03 23.74 7.93
N ARG A 538 22.76 22.62 8.07
CA ARG A 538 24.22 22.66 8.23
C ARG A 538 24.91 23.28 7.02
N ALA A 539 24.52 22.88 5.81
CA ALA A 539 25.06 23.46 4.58
C ALA A 539 24.80 24.99 4.52
N LEU A 540 23.60 25.46 4.85
CA LEU A 540 23.29 26.88 4.93
C LEU A 540 24.19 27.62 5.94
N LEU A 541 24.42 27.02 7.12
CA LEU A 541 25.29 27.62 8.15
C LEU A 541 26.75 27.73 7.69
N GLU A 542 27.22 26.79 6.88
CA GLU A 542 28.59 26.74 6.35
C GLU A 542 28.78 27.68 5.13
N GLU A 543 27.82 27.65 4.19
CA GLU A 543 27.89 28.39 2.93
C GLU A 543 27.46 29.87 3.06
N HIS A 544 26.52 30.15 3.97
CA HIS A 544 25.96 31.49 4.23
C HIS A 544 25.91 31.82 5.73
N PRO A 545 27.09 31.97 6.42
CA PRO A 545 27.14 32.12 7.87
C PRO A 545 26.31 33.31 8.40
N ALA A 546 26.26 34.43 7.67
CA ALA A 546 25.50 35.62 8.06
C ALA A 546 23.98 35.34 8.13
N ILE A 547 23.44 34.59 7.14
CA ILE A 547 22.04 34.14 7.13
C ILE A 547 21.83 33.14 8.25
N GLY A 548 22.78 32.22 8.44
CA GLY A 548 22.75 31.22 9.48
C GLY A 548 22.64 31.84 10.88
N VAL A 549 23.43 32.86 11.18
CA VAL A 549 23.35 33.57 12.49
C VAL A 549 21.98 34.18 12.70
N LYS A 550 21.42 34.88 11.69
CA LYS A 550 20.06 35.46 11.76
C LYS A 550 18.99 34.38 12.01
N LEU A 551 19.12 33.25 11.32
CA LEU A 551 18.18 32.12 11.49
C LEU A 551 18.25 31.54 12.90
N LEU A 552 19.44 31.33 13.44
CA LEU A 552 19.63 30.85 14.81
C LEU A 552 19.08 31.85 15.84
N GLN A 553 19.18 33.15 15.60
CA GLN A 553 18.56 34.18 16.43
C GLN A 553 17.03 34.05 16.42
N CYS A 554 16.42 33.78 15.24
CA CYS A 554 15.00 33.50 15.13
C CYS A 554 14.57 32.26 15.94
N PHE A 555 15.38 31.18 15.88
CA PHE A 555 15.10 29.96 16.67
C PHE A 555 15.18 30.22 18.16
N LEU A 556 16.19 30.98 18.64
CA LEU A 556 16.34 31.35 20.04
C LEU A 556 15.16 32.21 20.51
N ALA A 557 14.70 33.16 19.71
CA ALA A 557 13.54 34.00 20.01
C ALA A 557 12.28 33.12 20.14
N SER A 558 12.02 32.22 19.20
CA SER A 558 10.91 31.28 19.23
C SER A 558 10.92 30.37 20.47
N LEU A 559 12.07 29.79 20.79
CA LEU A 559 12.24 28.93 21.97
C LEU A 559 12.01 29.72 23.27
N SER A 560 12.52 30.95 23.36
CA SER A 560 12.32 31.81 24.52
C SER A 560 10.85 32.14 24.77
N GLU A 561 10.11 32.47 23.70
CA GLU A 561 8.66 32.71 23.77
C GLU A 561 7.89 31.45 24.24
N LYS A 562 8.23 30.28 23.70
CA LYS A 562 7.60 29.01 24.11
C LYS A 562 7.85 28.70 25.58
N ILE A 563 9.06 28.95 26.08
CA ILE A 563 9.42 28.75 27.49
C ILE A 563 8.63 29.71 28.39
N MET A 564 8.55 30.99 28.02
CA MET A 564 7.78 31.99 28.80
C MET A 564 6.30 31.59 28.87
N ARG A 565 5.71 31.24 27.75
CA ARG A 565 4.30 30.81 27.69
C ARG A 565 4.05 29.53 28.51
N SER A 566 4.98 28.57 28.47
CA SER A 566 4.89 27.35 29.29
C SER A 566 4.96 27.67 30.80
N ASN A 567 5.80 28.64 31.20
CA ASN A 567 5.90 29.07 32.59
C ASN A 567 4.66 29.83 33.06
N GLU A 568 4.04 30.62 32.19
CA GLU A 568 2.76 31.31 32.49
C GLU A 568 1.65 30.28 32.73
N LEU A 569 1.48 29.31 31.84
CA LEU A 569 0.51 28.21 31.99
C LEU A 569 0.71 27.42 33.28
N ARG A 570 1.98 27.17 33.67
CA ARG A 570 2.29 26.51 34.96
C ARG A 570 1.91 27.35 36.15
N ARG A 571 2.09 28.68 36.09
CA ARG A 571 1.69 29.60 37.16
C ARG A 571 0.16 29.69 37.30
N GLU A 572 -0.56 29.73 36.17
CA GLU A 572 -2.01 29.70 36.14
C GLU A 572 -2.58 28.40 36.73
N ALA A 573 -1.99 27.23 36.32
CA ALA A 573 -2.39 25.95 36.86
C ALA A 573 -2.12 25.82 38.36
N ALA A 574 -0.98 26.33 38.85
CA ALA A 574 -0.65 26.35 40.29
C ALA A 574 -1.56 27.28 41.09
N ALA A 575 -1.99 28.41 40.50
CA ALA A 575 -2.95 29.31 41.12
C ALA A 575 -4.36 28.71 41.22
N TYR A 576 -4.73 27.87 40.22
CA TYR A 576 -6.02 27.15 40.20
C TYR A 576 -6.06 26.07 41.29
N ASP A 577 -4.98 25.29 41.46
CA ASP A 577 -4.85 24.29 42.52
C ASP A 577 -4.86 24.93 43.94
N HIS A 578 -4.23 26.10 44.09
CA HIS A 578 -4.21 26.81 45.38
C HIS A 578 -5.59 27.35 45.77
N ASN A 579 -6.38 27.80 44.79
CA ASN A 579 -7.75 28.25 45.01
C ASN A 579 -8.72 27.06 45.26
N ALA A 580 -8.47 25.90 44.64
CA ALA A 580 -9.26 24.69 44.89
C ALA A 580 -9.02 24.12 46.30
N VAL A 581 -7.78 24.20 46.80
CA VAL A 581 -7.45 23.78 48.20
C VAL A 581 -7.99 24.74 49.23
N ASN A 582 -8.02 26.06 48.97
CA ASN A 582 -8.58 27.04 49.89
C ASN A 582 -10.13 27.06 49.91
N GLY A 583 -10.78 26.59 48.82
CA GLY A 583 -12.25 26.44 48.79
C GLY A 583 -12.78 25.25 49.59
N ILE A 584 -11.93 24.26 49.91
CA ILE A 584 -12.30 23.07 50.72
C ILE A 584 -12.11 23.31 52.22
N LEU A 585 -11.43 24.38 52.61
CA LEU A 585 -11.19 24.72 54.04
C LEU A 585 -12.18 25.76 54.62
N VAL A 586 -13.23 26.16 53.88
CA VAL A 586 -14.22 27.16 54.29
C VAL A 586 -15.66 26.59 54.20
N GLU A 587 -15.85 25.30 54.11
CA GLU A 587 -17.08 24.59 54.47
C GLU A 587 -16.69 23.51 55.52
#